data_8c4e26bd0c96cbf70e3db014d90728c9
#
_entry.id   8c4e26bd0c96cbf70e3db014d90728c9
#
_cell.length_a   1.000
_cell.length_b   1.000
_cell.length_c   1.000
_cell.angle_alpha   90.00
_cell.angle_beta   90.00
_cell.angle_gamma   90.00
#
_symmetry.space_group_name_H-M   'P 1'
#
loop_
_entity.id
_entity.type
_entity.pdbx_description
1 polymer ?
#
loop_
_entity_poly.entity_id
_entity_poly.type
_entity_poly.pdbx_seq_one_letter_code
_entity_poly.pdbx_strand_id
1 'polypeptide(L)'
;MDEQNLLSRLRHGDEQALAAAITQYSAYVVTVIHNRSRGLLSPEDEDELASSVFFTLWQSCRTVKSGHLRAWLGSVARNKTVDRLRKSRCEVPLDED
;
A
#
# COMPACT_ATOMS: atom_id res chain seq x y z
N MET A 1 10.66 -11.53 11.42
CA MET A 1 11.60 -10.40 11.39
C MET A 1 10.92 -9.22 12.06
N ASP A 2 11.56 -8.59 13.02
CA ASP A 2 10.93 -7.45 13.68
C ASP A 2 11.00 -6.22 12.78
N GLU A 3 10.22 -5.21 13.12
CA GLU A 3 10.08 -4.03 12.28
C GLU A 3 11.39 -3.27 12.11
N GLN A 4 12.15 -3.14 13.19
CA GLN A 4 13.40 -2.39 13.15
C GLN A 4 14.41 -3.04 12.23
N ASN A 5 14.55 -4.35 12.33
CA ASN A 5 15.43 -5.13 11.47
C ASN A 5 14.95 -5.06 10.02
N LEU A 6 13.65 -5.18 9.82
CA LEU A 6 13.05 -5.12 8.50
C LEU A 6 13.35 -3.78 7.82
N LEU A 7 13.12 -2.67 8.52
CA LEU A 7 13.37 -1.34 7.96
C LEU A 7 14.85 -1.13 7.66
N SER A 8 15.73 -1.59 8.57
CA SER A 8 17.16 -1.47 8.36
C SER A 8 17.58 -2.18 7.07
N ARG A 9 17.09 -3.39 6.87
CA ARG A 9 17.45 -4.17 5.67
C ARG A 9 16.85 -3.57 4.41
N LEU A 10 15.62 -3.04 4.49
CA LEU A 10 15.01 -2.34 3.35
C LEU A 10 15.85 -1.14 2.95
N ARG A 11 16.36 -0.40 3.91
CA ARG A 11 17.19 0.79 3.64
C ARG A 11 18.50 0.43 2.96
N HIS A 12 18.96 -0.81 3.12
CA HIS A 12 20.15 -1.30 2.46
C HIS A 12 19.86 -1.98 1.12
N GLY A 13 18.61 -1.94 0.67
CA GLY A 13 18.25 -2.53 -0.62
C GLY A 13 18.12 -4.03 -0.62
N ASP A 14 17.80 -4.63 0.52
CA ASP A 14 17.67 -6.08 0.66
C ASP A 14 16.29 -6.52 0.15
N GLU A 15 16.28 -7.18 -1.02
CA GLU A 15 15.03 -7.65 -1.63
C GLU A 15 14.32 -8.69 -0.78
N GLN A 16 15.06 -9.46 -0.02
CA GLN A 16 14.43 -10.44 0.87
C GLN A 16 13.65 -9.77 1.98
N ALA A 17 14.11 -8.58 2.41
CA ALA A 17 13.36 -7.79 3.39
C ALA A 17 12.04 -7.30 2.81
N LEU A 18 12.03 -6.94 1.52
CA LEU A 18 10.78 -6.56 0.87
C LEU A 18 9.83 -7.75 0.82
N ALA A 19 10.32 -8.93 0.45
CA ALA A 19 9.50 -10.12 0.44
C ALA A 19 8.93 -10.43 1.82
N ALA A 20 9.75 -10.25 2.86
CA ALA A 20 9.29 -10.46 4.25
C ALA A 20 8.22 -9.44 4.62
N ALA A 21 8.36 -8.19 4.20
CA ALA A 21 7.36 -7.17 4.47
C ALA A 21 6.03 -7.51 3.81
N ILE A 22 6.07 -7.97 2.56
CA ILE A 22 4.86 -8.38 1.86
C ILE A 22 4.18 -9.52 2.60
N THR A 23 4.95 -10.55 2.96
CA THR A 23 4.40 -11.68 3.69
C THR A 23 3.77 -11.26 5.01
N GLN A 24 4.42 -10.37 5.73
CA GLN A 24 3.99 -9.97 7.07
C GLN A 24 2.79 -9.03 7.04
N TYR A 25 2.71 -8.12 6.08
CA TYR A 25 1.73 -7.04 6.08
C TYR A 25 0.71 -7.10 4.96
N SER A 26 0.81 -8.08 4.06
CA SER A 26 -0.07 -8.14 2.90
C SER A 26 -1.55 -8.19 3.29
N ALA A 27 -1.90 -9.06 4.23
CA ALA A 27 -3.30 -9.20 4.66
C ALA A 27 -3.81 -7.89 5.24
N TYR A 28 -2.98 -7.21 6.04
CA TYR A 28 -3.37 -5.92 6.61
C TYR A 28 -3.59 -4.87 5.52
N VAL A 29 -2.68 -4.78 4.56
CA VAL A 29 -2.77 -3.79 3.49
C VAL A 29 -4.01 -4.03 2.64
N VAL A 30 -4.25 -5.28 2.26
CA VAL A 30 -5.43 -5.62 1.46
C VAL A 30 -6.72 -5.29 2.23
N THR A 31 -6.74 -5.59 3.53
CA THR A 31 -7.90 -5.29 4.36
C THR A 31 -8.18 -3.79 4.40
N VAL A 32 -7.14 -2.97 4.55
CA VAL A 32 -7.30 -1.52 4.55
C VAL A 32 -7.88 -1.04 3.23
N ILE A 33 -7.35 -1.56 2.11
CA ILE A 33 -7.83 -1.18 0.78
C ILE A 33 -9.30 -1.59 0.61
N HIS A 34 -9.63 -2.82 0.97
CA HIS A 34 -10.99 -3.34 0.81
C HIS A 34 -11.97 -2.52 1.64
N ASN A 35 -11.64 -2.26 2.89
CA ASN A 35 -12.52 -1.50 3.78
C ASN A 35 -12.70 -0.07 3.28
N ARG A 36 -11.63 0.54 2.79
CA ARG A 36 -11.70 1.91 2.30
C ARG A 36 -12.50 2.01 1.01
N SER A 37 -12.38 1.02 0.14
CA SER A 37 -13.09 1.02 -1.13
C SER A 37 -14.56 0.62 -0.98
N ARG A 38 -14.92 0.02 0.14
CA ARG A 38 -16.28 -0.46 0.40
C ARG A 38 -16.77 -1.43 -0.67
N GLY A 39 -15.86 -2.24 -1.19
CA GLY A 39 -16.20 -3.23 -2.19
C GLY A 39 -16.41 -2.67 -3.59
N LEU A 40 -16.06 -1.40 -3.81
CA LEU A 40 -16.22 -0.77 -5.12
C LEU A 40 -15.13 -1.16 -6.10
N LEU A 41 -14.05 -1.76 -5.64
CA LEU A 41 -12.96 -2.19 -6.50
C LEU A 41 -13.00 -3.70 -6.65
N SER A 42 -12.57 -4.17 -7.84
CA SER A 42 -12.44 -5.60 -8.07
C SER A 42 -11.28 -6.18 -7.28
N PRO A 43 -11.26 -7.51 -7.05
CA PRO A 43 -10.11 -8.12 -6.40
C PRO A 43 -8.80 -7.84 -7.12
N GLU A 44 -8.82 -7.79 -8.44
CA GLU A 44 -7.63 -7.48 -9.23
C GLU A 44 -7.13 -6.07 -8.95
N ASP A 45 -8.06 -5.11 -8.84
CA ASP A 45 -7.70 -3.73 -8.52
C ASP A 45 -7.13 -3.63 -7.12
N GLU A 46 -7.69 -4.37 -6.17
CA GLU A 46 -7.18 -4.38 -4.80
C GLU A 46 -5.77 -4.94 -4.75
N ASP A 47 -5.51 -6.02 -5.48
CA ASP A 47 -4.18 -6.61 -5.54
C ASP A 47 -3.17 -5.66 -6.16
N GLU A 48 -3.58 -4.97 -7.21
CA GLU A 48 -2.72 -3.99 -7.88
C GLU A 48 -2.35 -2.86 -6.94
N LEU A 49 -3.34 -2.37 -6.18
CA LEU A 49 -3.09 -1.32 -5.20
C LEU A 49 -2.15 -1.80 -4.09
N ALA A 50 -2.35 -3.03 -3.61
CA ALA A 50 -1.48 -3.59 -2.59
C ALA A 50 -0.04 -3.67 -3.08
N SER A 51 0.16 -4.12 -4.31
CA SER A 51 1.49 -4.16 -4.91
C SER A 51 2.09 -2.77 -4.98
N SER A 52 1.28 -1.79 -5.35
CA SER A 52 1.74 -0.41 -5.43
C SER A 52 2.17 0.14 -4.07
N VAL A 53 1.47 -0.25 -3.00
CA VAL A 53 1.83 0.15 -1.63
C VAL A 53 3.23 -0.37 -1.30
N PHE A 54 3.50 -1.65 -1.59
CA PHE A 54 4.81 -2.22 -1.27
C PHE A 54 5.90 -1.66 -2.17
N PHE A 55 5.59 -1.33 -3.40
CA PHE A 55 6.54 -0.66 -4.28
C PHE A 55 6.91 0.71 -3.69
N THR A 56 5.93 1.44 -3.19
CA THR A 56 6.17 2.72 -2.54
C THR A 56 7.03 2.54 -1.29
N LEU A 57 6.79 1.47 -0.53
CA LEU A 57 7.63 1.16 0.62
C LEU A 57 9.08 0.96 0.19
N TRP A 58 9.29 0.21 -0.89
CA TRP A 58 10.64 -0.03 -1.41
C TRP A 58 11.34 1.27 -1.76
N GLN A 59 10.61 2.18 -2.41
CA GLN A 59 11.18 3.44 -2.84
C GLN A 59 11.40 4.44 -1.71
N SER A 60 10.53 4.41 -0.69
CA SER A 60 10.47 5.45 0.33
C SER A 60 10.77 4.95 1.73
N CYS A 61 11.40 3.79 1.85
CA CYS A 61 11.63 3.18 3.16
C CYS A 61 12.41 4.07 4.11
N ARG A 62 13.24 4.97 3.58
CA ARG A 62 14.04 5.86 4.41
C ARG A 62 13.18 6.89 5.15
N THR A 63 11.96 7.17 4.65
CA THR A 63 11.07 8.13 5.30
C THR A 63 10.23 7.50 6.40
N VAL A 64 10.24 6.17 6.50
CA VAL A 64 9.45 5.47 7.51
C VAL A 64 10.21 5.44 8.82
N LYS A 65 9.58 5.93 9.88
CA LYS A 65 10.20 5.92 11.21
C LYS A 65 10.00 4.56 11.86
N SER A 66 11.03 4.12 12.59
CA SER A 66 10.94 2.88 13.35
C SER A 66 9.75 2.95 14.30
N GLY A 67 9.00 1.87 14.37
CA GLY A 67 7.80 1.81 15.19
C GLY A 67 6.54 2.30 14.49
N HIS A 68 6.65 2.83 13.26
CA HIS A 68 5.53 3.42 12.55
C HIS A 68 5.22 2.75 11.20
N LEU A 69 5.83 1.59 10.93
CA LEU A 69 5.66 0.97 9.62
C LEU A 69 4.21 0.59 9.33
N ARG A 70 3.52 -0.02 10.29
CA ARG A 70 2.14 -0.43 10.09
C ARG A 70 1.26 0.79 9.79
N ALA A 71 1.39 1.85 10.57
CA ALA A 71 0.62 3.08 10.37
C ALA A 71 0.95 3.71 9.02
N TRP A 72 2.21 3.70 8.64
CA TRP A 72 2.66 4.24 7.35
C TRP A 72 2.03 3.48 6.19
N LEU A 73 2.08 2.15 6.25
CA LEU A 73 1.46 1.30 5.22
C LEU A 73 -0.03 1.56 5.11
N GLY A 74 -0.71 1.67 6.25
CA GLY A 74 -2.14 1.97 6.27
C GLY A 74 -2.46 3.31 5.62
N SER A 75 -1.68 4.34 5.91
CA SER A 75 -1.87 5.65 5.32
C SER A 75 -1.68 5.62 3.81
N VAL A 76 -0.62 4.98 3.34
CA VAL A 76 -0.36 4.87 1.91
C VAL A 76 -1.47 4.09 1.22
N ALA A 77 -1.90 2.99 1.84
CA ALA A 77 -2.96 2.16 1.27
C ALA A 77 -4.26 2.96 1.15
N ARG A 78 -4.64 3.70 2.19
CA ARG A 78 -5.86 4.52 2.15
C ARG A 78 -5.76 5.60 1.09
N ASN A 79 -4.63 6.27 1.01
CA ASN A 79 -4.46 7.36 0.05
C ASN A 79 -4.53 6.85 -1.39
N LYS A 80 -3.88 5.73 -1.67
CA LYS A 80 -3.92 5.15 -3.01
C LYS A 80 -5.32 4.68 -3.39
N THR A 81 -6.06 4.14 -2.42
CA THR A 81 -7.42 3.70 -2.66
C THR A 81 -8.32 4.88 -2.99
N VAL A 82 -8.21 5.97 -2.21
CA VAL A 82 -9.00 7.18 -2.48
C VAL A 82 -8.67 7.74 -3.85
N ASP A 83 -7.39 7.78 -4.21
CA ASP A 83 -6.99 8.29 -5.53
C ASP A 83 -7.57 7.45 -6.65
N ARG A 84 -7.58 6.12 -6.49
CA ARG A 84 -8.14 5.22 -7.50
C ARG A 84 -9.63 5.46 -7.66
N LEU A 85 -10.34 5.62 -6.54
CA LEU A 85 -11.78 5.88 -6.58
C LEU A 85 -12.09 7.23 -7.21
N ARG A 86 -11.27 8.23 -6.94
CA ARG A 86 -11.45 9.54 -7.55
C ARG A 86 -11.28 9.50 -9.05
N LYS A 87 -10.30 8.76 -9.54
CA LYS A 87 -10.09 8.63 -10.98
C LYS A 87 -11.29 8.00 -11.65
N SER A 88 -11.84 6.94 -11.05
CA SER A 88 -13.01 6.29 -11.62
C SER A 88 -14.20 7.25 -11.68
N ARG A 89 -14.39 8.04 -10.62
CA ARG A 89 -15.50 8.99 -10.58
C ARG A 89 -15.32 10.13 -11.57
N CYS A 90 -14.09 10.57 -11.73
CA CYS A 90 -13.81 11.65 -12.67
C CYS A 90 -14.06 11.24 -14.11
N GLU A 91 -13.78 9.99 -14.43
CA GLU A 91 -13.99 9.50 -15.78
C GLU A 91 -15.46 9.45 -16.14
N VAL A 92 -16.30 9.03 -15.20
CA VAL A 92 -17.73 8.91 -15.44
C VAL A 92 -18.38 10.28 -15.65
N PRO A 93 -18.18 11.27 -14.75
CA PRO A 93 -18.79 12.58 -14.92
C PRO A 93 -18.36 13.30 -16.21
N LEU A 94 -17.11 13.10 -16.63
CA LEU A 94 -16.64 13.75 -17.84
C LEU A 94 -17.38 13.26 -19.08
N ASP A 95 -17.78 12.03 -19.06
CA ASP A 95 -18.48 11.46 -20.20
C ASP A 95 -19.86 12.05 -20.37
N GLU A 96 -20.41 12.58 -19.32
CA GLU A 96 -21.76 13.16 -19.36
C GLU A 96 -21.76 14.56 -19.95
N ASP A 97 -20.64 15.18 -19.94
CA ASP A 97 -20.52 16.55 -20.45
C ASP A 97 -20.40 16.56 -21.96
#